data_845914d15aeaa39ca34ca4d319b61815
#
_entry.id   845914d15aeaa39ca34ca4d319b61815
#
_cell.length_a   1.000
_cell.length_b   1.000
_cell.length_c   1.000
_cell.angle_alpha   90.00
_cell.angle_beta   90.00
_cell.angle_gamma   90.00
#
_symmetry.space_group_name_H-M   'P 1'
#
loop_
_entity.id
_entity.type
_entity.pdbx_description
1 polymer ?
#
loop_
_entity_poly.entity_id
_entity_poly.type
_entity_poly.pdbx_seq_one_letter_code
_entity_poly.pdbx_strand_id
1 'polypeptide(L)'
;MALNYATEADNAFGILDKRISDMEDYGMFYNEARDLYTKANARARKTVNDFCKLSADPYLNAMENTLDEGSIAERVDLGILEIPVRQIVGSVSDSDDVLYTYDFMPLAEETSEFADSWCQMYQAYLSIRGLTDPIECVEYMGKFYVVDGKKRVSVLKAHGEIRVNAHVVRLVPVLSDDAQAKKYADFQDVFSKTRLYQVELSNVEDFPKLQKAMGLEADQEWNESDRYHYMFTYIGVERAYLALLGAYASVTAADVFVKLLEKHSFSQIRAMLPWDLEKEIADIIGLNTPDKVA
;
A
#
# COMPACT_ATOMS: atom_id res chain seq x y z
N MET A 1 -18.61 -16.29 -34.24
CA MET A 1 -19.22 -16.83 -33.01
C MET A 1 -18.55 -16.13 -31.84
N ALA A 2 -19.11 -15.04 -31.38
CA ALA A 2 -18.63 -14.33 -30.18
C ALA A 2 -19.32 -14.99 -28.97
N LEU A 3 -18.57 -15.70 -28.17
CA LEU A 3 -19.04 -16.26 -26.89
C LEU A 3 -19.31 -15.12 -25.93
N ASN A 4 -20.51 -15.09 -25.41
CA ASN A 4 -21.08 -14.06 -24.56
C ASN A 4 -20.60 -14.32 -23.10
N TYR A 5 -19.38 -13.88 -22.77
CA TYR A 5 -18.82 -14.03 -21.42
C TYR A 5 -19.53 -13.16 -20.35
N ALA A 6 -20.29 -12.14 -20.78
CA ALA A 6 -21.02 -11.26 -19.86
C ALA A 6 -22.17 -11.98 -19.12
N THR A 7 -22.86 -12.91 -19.78
CA THR A 7 -24.01 -13.63 -19.19
C THR A 7 -23.64 -14.72 -18.19
N GLU A 8 -22.43 -15.27 -18.25
CA GLU A 8 -21.94 -16.23 -17.24
C GLU A 8 -21.44 -15.55 -15.98
N ALA A 9 -20.83 -14.37 -16.10
CA ALA A 9 -20.41 -13.57 -14.96
C ALA A 9 -21.61 -13.05 -14.15
N ASP A 10 -22.64 -12.53 -14.81
CA ASP A 10 -23.86 -12.04 -14.16
C ASP A 10 -24.64 -13.17 -13.45
N ASN A 11 -24.65 -14.38 -14.02
CA ASN A 11 -25.24 -15.55 -13.35
C ASN A 11 -24.42 -16.04 -12.16
N ALA A 12 -23.09 -15.95 -12.24
CA ALA A 12 -22.21 -16.30 -11.12
C ALA A 12 -22.36 -15.31 -9.96
N PHE A 13 -22.50 -14.01 -10.24
CA PHE A 13 -22.78 -12.99 -9.23
C PHE A 13 -24.15 -13.15 -8.58
N GLY A 14 -25.20 -13.43 -9.35
CA GLY A 14 -26.55 -13.66 -8.83
C GLY A 14 -26.66 -14.91 -7.96
N ILE A 15 -25.89 -15.97 -8.23
CA ILE A 15 -25.82 -17.19 -7.41
C ILE A 15 -24.99 -16.93 -6.15
N LEU A 16 -23.98 -16.05 -6.20
CA LEU A 16 -23.18 -15.64 -5.04
C LEU A 16 -23.98 -14.77 -4.07
N ASP A 17 -24.71 -13.78 -4.55
CA ASP A 17 -25.56 -12.91 -3.75
C ASP A 17 -26.60 -13.75 -2.98
N LYS A 18 -27.14 -14.77 -3.62
CA LYS A 18 -28.10 -15.68 -2.98
C LYS A 18 -27.45 -16.63 -1.94
N ARG A 19 -26.20 -17.07 -2.17
CA ARG A 19 -25.46 -17.91 -1.22
C ARG A 19 -24.91 -17.13 -0.03
N ILE A 20 -24.60 -15.86 -0.22
CA ILE A 20 -24.14 -14.97 0.86
C ILE A 20 -25.32 -14.58 1.74
N SER A 21 -26.54 -14.41 1.19
CA SER A 21 -27.76 -14.13 1.98
C SER A 21 -28.23 -15.32 2.83
N ASP A 22 -27.82 -16.53 2.49
CA ASP A 22 -28.22 -17.77 3.20
C ASP A 22 -27.20 -18.22 4.27
N MET A 23 -26.08 -17.52 4.47
CA MET A 23 -25.09 -17.88 5.49
C MET A 23 -25.32 -17.06 6.77
N GLU A 24 -25.52 -17.78 7.88
CA GLU A 24 -25.59 -17.23 9.26
C GLU A 24 -24.32 -16.41 9.66
N ASP A 25 -23.25 -16.44 8.88
CA ASP A 25 -22.03 -15.67 9.05
C ASP A 25 -22.17 -14.14 8.82
N TYR A 26 -23.26 -13.69 8.20
CA TYR A 26 -23.51 -12.26 7.94
C TYR A 26 -23.60 -11.43 9.24
N GLY A 27 -24.06 -12.03 10.34
CA GLY A 27 -24.14 -11.36 11.65
C GLY A 27 -22.80 -11.19 12.35
N MET A 28 -21.84 -12.09 12.13
CA MET A 28 -20.55 -12.06 12.83
C MET A 28 -19.65 -10.93 12.32
N PHE A 29 -19.54 -10.77 11.01
CA PHE A 29 -18.73 -9.71 10.42
C PHE A 29 -19.43 -8.35 10.39
N TYR A 30 -20.73 -8.28 10.54
CA TYR A 30 -21.48 -7.01 10.56
C TYR A 30 -21.05 -6.12 11.72
N ASN A 31 -21.03 -6.62 12.93
CA ASN A 31 -20.63 -5.86 14.12
C ASN A 31 -19.17 -5.42 14.03
N GLU A 32 -18.28 -6.30 13.56
CA GLU A 32 -16.87 -5.99 13.36
C GLU A 32 -16.68 -4.89 12.33
N ALA A 33 -17.44 -4.93 11.23
CA ALA A 33 -17.41 -3.91 10.19
C ALA A 33 -17.89 -2.54 10.72
N ARG A 34 -18.97 -2.53 11.52
CA ARG A 34 -19.47 -1.30 12.15
C ARG A 34 -18.48 -0.73 13.16
N ASP A 35 -17.88 -1.58 13.99
CA ASP A 35 -16.88 -1.16 14.97
C ASP A 35 -15.64 -0.56 14.27
N LEU A 36 -15.18 -1.17 13.17
CA LEU A 36 -14.06 -0.64 12.40
C LEU A 36 -14.43 0.71 11.75
N TYR A 37 -15.64 0.80 11.15
CA TYR A 37 -16.10 2.06 10.56
C TYR A 37 -16.15 3.19 11.61
N THR A 38 -16.76 2.94 12.77
CA THR A 38 -16.86 3.91 13.87
C THR A 38 -15.48 4.40 14.31
N LYS A 39 -14.51 3.48 14.47
CA LYS A 39 -13.12 3.84 14.82
C LYS A 39 -12.44 4.67 13.72
N ALA A 40 -12.60 4.27 12.46
CA ALA A 40 -12.04 4.97 11.32
C ALA A 40 -12.66 6.37 11.15
N ASN A 41 -13.98 6.50 11.29
CA ASN A 41 -14.71 7.78 11.25
C ASN A 41 -14.31 8.71 12.41
N ALA A 42 -14.18 8.18 13.63
CA ALA A 42 -13.69 8.96 14.77
C ALA A 42 -12.26 9.49 14.54
N ARG A 43 -11.38 8.67 13.95
CA ARG A 43 -10.04 9.10 13.52
C ARG A 43 -10.11 10.19 12.47
N ALA A 44 -10.97 10.04 11.45
CA ALA A 44 -11.20 11.03 10.41
C ALA A 44 -11.64 12.38 10.99
N ARG A 45 -12.63 12.38 11.87
CA ARG A 45 -13.14 13.61 12.55
C ARG A 45 -12.06 14.29 13.39
N LYS A 46 -11.23 13.52 14.09
CA LYS A 46 -10.07 14.05 14.80
C LYS A 46 -9.09 14.72 13.85
N THR A 47 -8.75 14.06 12.73
CA THR A 47 -7.87 14.62 11.69
C THR A 47 -8.41 15.94 11.17
N VAL A 48 -9.68 16.04 10.80
CA VAL A 48 -10.30 17.29 10.34
C VAL A 48 -10.16 18.40 11.39
N ASN A 49 -10.46 18.10 12.66
CA ASN A 49 -10.33 19.08 13.74
C ASN A 49 -8.89 19.58 13.94
N ASP A 50 -7.90 18.69 13.81
CA ASP A 50 -6.49 19.05 13.99
C ASP A 50 -5.98 19.87 12.80
N PHE A 51 -6.37 19.54 11.57
CA PHE A 51 -6.02 20.29 10.36
C PHE A 51 -6.69 21.67 10.32
N CYS A 52 -7.95 21.78 10.76
CA CYS A 52 -8.63 23.07 10.89
C CYS A 52 -7.88 24.05 11.80
N LYS A 53 -7.28 23.56 12.91
CA LYS A 53 -6.44 24.39 13.81
C LYS A 53 -5.17 24.91 13.11
N LEU A 54 -4.67 24.17 12.12
CA LEU A 54 -3.47 24.50 11.35
C LEU A 54 -3.78 25.26 10.05
N SER A 55 -5.07 25.53 9.76
CA SER A 55 -5.52 26.10 8.48
C SER A 55 -5.03 25.29 7.26
N ALA A 56 -4.96 23.96 7.41
CA ALA A 56 -4.55 23.02 6.38
C ALA A 56 -5.75 22.22 5.87
N ASP A 57 -5.64 21.71 4.64
CA ASP A 57 -6.67 20.89 4.03
C ASP A 57 -6.62 19.45 4.57
N PRO A 58 -7.70 18.95 5.21
CA PRO A 58 -7.75 17.59 5.75
C PRO A 58 -8.21 16.52 4.75
N TYR A 59 -8.71 16.94 3.58
CA TYR A 59 -9.36 16.04 2.63
C TYR A 59 -8.38 15.30 1.73
N LEU A 60 -8.91 14.34 1.00
CA LEU A 60 -8.13 13.56 0.04
C LEU A 60 -7.61 14.47 -1.08
N ASN A 61 -6.34 14.32 -1.41
CA ASN A 61 -5.70 15.13 -2.44
C ASN A 61 -6.01 14.57 -3.83
N ALA A 62 -6.52 15.42 -4.73
CA ALA A 62 -6.69 15.10 -6.13
C ALA A 62 -5.43 15.48 -6.94
N MET A 63 -4.88 14.53 -7.67
CA MET A 63 -3.68 14.74 -8.49
C MET A 63 -3.91 15.80 -9.58
N GLU A 64 -5.11 15.87 -10.17
CA GLU A 64 -5.47 16.85 -11.20
C GLU A 64 -5.35 18.31 -10.73
N ASN A 65 -5.43 18.53 -9.40
CA ASN A 65 -5.27 19.87 -8.82
C ASN A 65 -3.80 20.29 -8.65
N THR A 66 -2.86 19.34 -8.79
CA THR A 66 -1.43 19.58 -8.48
C THR A 66 -0.48 19.22 -9.61
N LEU A 67 -0.87 18.35 -10.52
CA LEU A 67 -0.04 17.87 -11.61
C LEU A 67 -0.41 18.55 -12.94
N ASP A 68 0.55 19.24 -13.54
CA ASP A 68 0.43 19.75 -14.91
C ASP A 68 0.68 18.61 -15.91
N GLU A 69 -0.22 18.41 -16.86
CA GLU A 69 -0.05 17.42 -17.94
C GLU A 69 1.23 17.63 -18.76
N GLY A 70 1.69 18.86 -18.88
CA GLY A 70 2.97 19.19 -19.53
C GLY A 70 4.20 18.63 -18.81
N SER A 71 4.06 18.22 -17.55
CA SER A 71 5.12 17.56 -16.77
C SER A 71 5.25 16.05 -17.03
N ILE A 72 4.35 15.46 -17.83
CA ILE A 72 4.33 14.03 -18.14
C ILE A 72 4.95 13.81 -19.52
N ALA A 73 6.03 13.04 -19.59
CA ALA A 73 6.69 12.66 -20.82
C ALA A 73 6.02 11.44 -21.50
N GLU A 74 5.58 10.47 -20.71
CA GLU A 74 5.05 9.20 -21.22
C GLU A 74 4.08 8.58 -20.21
N ARG A 75 3.18 7.71 -20.71
CA ARG A 75 2.29 6.85 -19.91
C ARG A 75 2.62 5.40 -20.21
N VAL A 76 2.97 4.62 -19.19
CA VAL A 76 3.38 3.22 -19.32
C VAL A 76 2.45 2.34 -18.50
N ASP A 77 1.75 1.42 -19.15
CA ASP A 77 0.96 0.40 -18.47
C ASP A 77 1.90 -0.67 -17.88
N LEU A 78 1.91 -0.79 -16.55
CA LEU A 78 2.72 -1.77 -15.82
C LEU A 78 1.97 -3.07 -15.54
N GLY A 79 0.67 -3.13 -15.85
CA GLY A 79 -0.21 -4.24 -15.53
C GLY A 79 -0.55 -4.33 -14.03
N ILE A 80 -0.93 -5.53 -13.60
CA ILE A 80 -1.29 -5.77 -12.20
C ILE A 80 -0.02 -6.02 -11.38
N LEU A 81 0.16 -5.20 -10.33
CA LEU A 81 1.27 -5.27 -9.39
C LEU A 81 0.75 -5.22 -7.94
N GLU A 82 1.48 -5.85 -7.03
CA GLU A 82 1.27 -5.66 -5.60
C GLU A 82 2.00 -4.37 -5.16
N ILE A 83 1.25 -3.39 -4.67
CA ILE A 83 1.78 -2.08 -4.27
C ILE A 83 1.63 -1.83 -2.77
N PRO A 84 2.54 -1.05 -2.15
CA PRO A 84 2.43 -0.67 -0.75
C PRO A 84 1.26 0.31 -0.52
N VAL A 85 0.32 -0.05 0.36
CA VAL A 85 -0.86 0.79 0.69
C VAL A 85 -0.45 2.16 1.23
N ARG A 86 0.69 2.25 1.93
CA ARG A 86 1.24 3.52 2.45
C ARG A 86 1.62 4.53 1.36
N GLN A 87 1.96 4.05 0.14
CA GLN A 87 2.32 4.89 -1.00
C GLN A 87 1.10 5.39 -1.79
N ILE A 88 -0.11 4.95 -1.45
CA ILE A 88 -1.35 5.49 -2.01
C ILE A 88 -1.67 6.78 -1.25
N VAL A 89 -1.50 7.92 -1.92
CA VAL A 89 -1.50 9.25 -1.28
C VAL A 89 -2.65 10.16 -1.71
N GLY A 90 -3.43 9.75 -2.71
CA GLY A 90 -4.51 10.58 -3.24
C GLY A 90 -5.35 9.85 -4.28
N SER A 91 -6.20 10.60 -4.93
CA SER A 91 -7.02 10.19 -6.09
C SER A 91 -6.57 10.92 -7.35
N VAL A 92 -6.99 10.46 -8.51
CA VAL A 92 -6.75 11.19 -9.77
C VAL A 92 -7.67 12.39 -9.86
N SER A 93 -8.96 12.23 -9.55
CA SER A 93 -9.97 13.28 -9.61
C SER A 93 -10.54 13.60 -8.23
N ASP A 94 -11.08 14.79 -8.05
CA ASP A 94 -11.66 15.30 -6.80
C ASP A 94 -13.08 14.79 -6.51
N SER A 95 -13.65 13.96 -7.39
CA SER A 95 -14.98 13.39 -7.17
C SER A 95 -15.00 12.58 -5.87
N ASP A 96 -15.94 12.91 -4.97
CA ASP A 96 -16.14 12.25 -3.66
C ASP A 96 -14.97 12.37 -2.66
N ASP A 97 -13.93 13.17 -2.94
CA ASP A 97 -12.76 13.30 -2.08
C ASP A 97 -13.11 13.88 -0.70
N VAL A 98 -14.18 14.69 -0.60
CA VAL A 98 -14.70 15.21 0.66
C VAL A 98 -15.29 14.13 1.59
N LEU A 99 -15.52 12.92 1.08
CA LEU A 99 -15.94 11.76 1.89
C LEU A 99 -14.78 11.10 2.64
N TYR A 100 -13.54 11.52 2.37
CA TYR A 100 -12.34 10.95 2.95
C TYR A 100 -11.39 12.02 3.47
N THR A 101 -10.65 11.68 4.51
CA THR A 101 -9.45 12.44 4.89
C THR A 101 -8.28 12.12 3.95
N TYR A 102 -7.22 12.93 4.03
CA TYR A 102 -5.98 12.75 3.25
C TYR A 102 -5.39 11.33 3.36
N ASP A 103 -5.65 10.61 4.43
CA ASP A 103 -5.23 9.22 4.66
C ASP A 103 -6.34 8.19 4.39
N PHE A 104 -7.37 8.59 3.63
CA PHE A 104 -8.51 7.76 3.22
C PHE A 104 -9.45 7.33 4.35
N MET A 105 -9.42 7.91 5.54
CA MET A 105 -10.40 7.59 6.56
C MET A 105 -11.77 8.17 6.22
N PRO A 106 -12.88 7.41 6.42
CA PRO A 106 -14.21 7.80 5.99
C PRO A 106 -14.80 8.92 6.87
N LEU A 107 -15.40 9.94 6.25
CA LEU A 107 -16.01 11.12 6.93
C LEU A 107 -17.54 11.09 6.97
N ALA A 108 -18.19 10.27 6.16
CA ALA A 108 -19.65 10.21 6.09
C ALA A 108 -20.24 9.74 7.42
N GLU A 109 -21.49 10.15 7.69
CA GLU A 109 -22.22 9.75 8.90
C GLU A 109 -22.40 8.24 8.98
N GLU A 110 -22.36 7.67 10.20
CA GLU A 110 -22.46 6.23 10.46
C GLU A 110 -23.76 5.59 9.96
N THR A 111 -24.82 6.40 9.81
CA THR A 111 -26.14 5.99 9.31
C THR A 111 -26.34 6.22 7.81
N SER A 112 -25.29 6.62 7.08
CA SER A 112 -25.35 6.92 5.66
C SER A 112 -25.27 5.66 4.81
N GLU A 113 -25.81 5.71 3.58
CA GLU A 113 -25.62 4.66 2.57
C GLU A 113 -24.15 4.41 2.25
N PHE A 114 -23.32 5.46 2.36
CA PHE A 114 -21.88 5.33 2.22
C PHE A 114 -21.30 4.39 3.31
N ALA A 115 -21.67 4.61 4.57
CA ALA A 115 -21.22 3.78 5.69
C ALA A 115 -21.67 2.33 5.52
N ASP A 116 -22.92 2.11 5.09
CA ASP A 116 -23.43 0.77 4.82
C ASP A 116 -22.63 0.06 3.73
N SER A 117 -22.38 0.72 2.61
CA SER A 117 -21.60 0.15 1.50
C SER A 117 -20.12 -0.03 1.86
N TRP A 118 -19.55 0.81 2.73
CA TRP A 118 -18.19 0.65 3.26
C TRP A 118 -18.09 -0.59 4.16
N CYS A 119 -19.08 -0.78 5.05
CA CYS A 119 -19.16 -1.96 5.92
C CYS A 119 -19.35 -3.24 5.12
N GLN A 120 -20.19 -3.22 4.08
CA GLN A 120 -20.35 -4.37 3.17
C GLN A 120 -19.03 -4.73 2.47
N MET A 121 -18.26 -3.72 2.05
CA MET A 121 -16.95 -3.95 1.45
C MET A 121 -15.95 -4.56 2.43
N TYR A 122 -15.95 -4.14 3.70
CA TYR A 122 -15.12 -4.77 4.73
C TYR A 122 -15.55 -6.20 5.02
N GLN A 123 -16.85 -6.49 5.05
CA GLN A 123 -17.36 -7.86 5.17
C GLN A 123 -16.90 -8.75 4.01
N ALA A 124 -16.96 -8.21 2.77
CA ALA A 124 -16.43 -8.91 1.59
C ALA A 124 -14.92 -9.16 1.71
N TYR A 125 -14.16 -8.21 2.24
CA TYR A 125 -12.73 -8.36 2.51
C TYR A 125 -12.45 -9.51 3.51
N LEU A 126 -13.23 -9.63 4.59
CA LEU A 126 -13.09 -10.69 5.59
C LEU A 126 -13.59 -12.06 5.09
N SER A 127 -14.35 -12.09 3.99
CA SER A 127 -14.83 -13.35 3.43
C SER A 127 -13.69 -14.21 2.87
N ILE A 128 -13.96 -15.51 2.68
CA ILE A 128 -12.99 -16.48 2.14
C ILE A 128 -12.39 -16.06 0.79
N ARG A 129 -13.10 -15.22 0.02
CA ARG A 129 -12.63 -14.73 -1.28
C ARG A 129 -11.80 -13.45 -1.18
N GLY A 130 -11.91 -12.69 -0.08
CA GLY A 130 -11.26 -11.39 0.04
C GLY A 130 -11.74 -10.37 -1.00
N LEU A 131 -11.07 -9.24 -1.08
CA LEU A 131 -11.20 -8.28 -2.19
C LEU A 131 -10.23 -8.70 -3.30
N THR A 132 -10.72 -9.42 -4.29
CA THR A 132 -9.90 -10.02 -5.35
C THR A 132 -9.64 -9.06 -6.52
N ASP A 133 -10.55 -8.10 -6.76
CA ASP A 133 -10.41 -7.18 -7.87
C ASP A 133 -9.31 -6.15 -7.56
N PRO A 134 -8.34 -5.96 -8.47
CA PRO A 134 -7.32 -4.94 -8.29
C PRO A 134 -7.96 -3.55 -8.26
N ILE A 135 -7.35 -2.62 -7.52
CA ILE A 135 -7.68 -1.20 -7.64
C ILE A 135 -7.04 -0.65 -8.91
N GLU A 136 -7.62 0.40 -9.49
CA GLU A 136 -7.04 1.13 -10.61
C GLU A 136 -6.24 2.32 -10.09
N CYS A 137 -4.95 2.40 -10.43
CA CYS A 137 -4.07 3.45 -9.95
C CYS A 137 -3.20 4.04 -11.06
N VAL A 138 -2.91 5.33 -10.89
CA VAL A 138 -1.82 6.01 -11.58
C VAL A 138 -0.64 6.13 -10.63
N GLU A 139 0.57 5.80 -11.10
CA GLU A 139 1.82 6.04 -10.36
C GLU A 139 2.53 7.27 -10.91
N TYR A 140 2.93 8.19 -10.02
CA TYR A 140 3.77 9.32 -10.34
C TYR A 140 4.82 9.52 -9.24
N MET A 141 6.10 9.53 -9.60
CA MET A 141 7.21 9.75 -8.67
C MET A 141 7.19 8.84 -7.43
N GLY A 142 6.85 7.55 -7.61
CA GLY A 142 6.76 6.55 -6.53
C GLY A 142 5.53 6.69 -5.63
N LYS A 143 4.56 7.52 -5.99
CA LYS A 143 3.28 7.69 -5.29
C LYS A 143 2.14 7.20 -6.16
N PHE A 144 1.11 6.65 -5.52
CA PHE A 144 -0.07 6.15 -6.22
C PHE A 144 -1.28 7.03 -5.96
N TYR A 145 -2.03 7.27 -7.02
CA TYR A 145 -3.28 8.01 -7.02
C TYR A 145 -4.39 7.11 -7.57
N VAL A 146 -5.45 6.96 -6.80
CA VAL A 146 -6.55 6.05 -7.13
C VAL A 146 -7.40 6.61 -8.26
N VAL A 147 -7.60 5.83 -9.31
CA VAL A 147 -8.58 6.09 -10.39
C VAL A 147 -9.92 5.49 -9.99
N ASP A 148 -9.92 4.20 -9.60
CA ASP A 148 -11.08 3.49 -9.08
C ASP A 148 -10.70 2.65 -7.86
N GLY A 149 -11.62 2.56 -6.89
CA GLY A 149 -11.44 1.78 -5.67
C GLY A 149 -11.12 2.59 -4.42
N LYS A 150 -11.41 3.91 -4.36
CA LYS A 150 -11.21 4.75 -3.16
C LYS A 150 -11.77 4.10 -1.89
N LYS A 151 -12.97 3.51 -1.95
CA LYS A 151 -13.60 2.83 -0.81
C LYS A 151 -12.82 1.57 -0.39
N ARG A 152 -12.31 0.79 -1.36
CA ARG A 152 -11.43 -0.38 -1.09
C ARG A 152 -10.16 0.07 -0.36
N VAL A 153 -9.50 1.12 -0.86
CA VAL A 153 -8.31 1.70 -0.19
C VAL A 153 -8.64 2.17 1.22
N SER A 154 -9.79 2.84 1.41
CA SER A 154 -10.26 3.27 2.74
C SER A 154 -10.39 2.09 3.71
N VAL A 155 -11.05 1.02 3.28
CA VAL A 155 -11.21 -0.22 4.07
C VAL A 155 -9.85 -0.84 4.42
N LEU A 156 -8.97 -1.00 3.44
CA LEU A 156 -7.65 -1.61 3.64
C LEU A 156 -6.77 -0.80 4.59
N LYS A 157 -6.74 0.53 4.44
CA LYS A 157 -6.01 1.42 5.36
C LYS A 157 -6.58 1.41 6.77
N ALA A 158 -7.91 1.39 6.92
CA ALA A 158 -8.55 1.31 8.23
C ALA A 158 -8.27 -0.02 8.93
N HIS A 159 -8.23 -1.12 8.18
CA HIS A 159 -7.88 -2.46 8.70
C HIS A 159 -6.38 -2.56 9.05
N GLY A 160 -5.53 -1.77 8.41
CA GLY A 160 -4.07 -1.82 8.60
C GLY A 160 -3.35 -2.72 7.60
N GLU A 161 -3.96 -2.93 6.41
CA GLU A 161 -3.25 -3.63 5.33
C GLU A 161 -2.06 -2.84 4.84
N ILE A 162 -0.99 -3.56 4.54
CA ILE A 162 0.26 -2.97 4.09
C ILE A 162 0.43 -3.04 2.57
N ARG A 163 -0.34 -3.90 1.87
CA ARG A 163 -0.24 -4.14 0.43
C ARG A 163 -1.59 -4.38 -0.21
N VAL A 164 -1.68 -4.09 -1.49
CA VAL A 164 -2.86 -4.33 -2.32
C VAL A 164 -2.46 -4.59 -3.77
N ASN A 165 -3.23 -5.43 -4.47
CA ASN A 165 -3.12 -5.58 -5.92
C ASN A 165 -3.74 -4.37 -6.61
N ALA A 166 -2.99 -3.78 -7.54
CA ALA A 166 -3.42 -2.64 -8.34
C ALA A 166 -3.03 -2.84 -9.80
N HIS A 167 -3.91 -2.47 -10.72
CA HIS A 167 -3.53 -2.19 -12.10
C HIS A 167 -2.93 -0.79 -12.13
N VAL A 168 -1.69 -0.68 -12.58
CA VAL A 168 -0.87 0.52 -12.44
C VAL A 168 -0.51 1.08 -13.81
N VAL A 169 -0.89 2.33 -14.06
CA VAL A 169 -0.37 3.13 -15.17
C VAL A 169 0.65 4.14 -14.62
N ARG A 170 1.91 4.00 -15.03
CA ARG A 170 2.98 4.94 -14.64
C ARG A 170 2.94 6.19 -15.51
N LEU A 171 2.96 7.35 -14.88
CA LEU A 171 3.25 8.63 -15.52
C LEU A 171 4.75 8.92 -15.40
N VAL A 172 5.46 8.81 -16.50
CA VAL A 172 6.89 9.12 -16.54
C VAL A 172 7.04 10.66 -16.54
N PRO A 173 7.72 11.26 -15.55
CA PRO A 173 7.90 12.69 -15.52
C PRO A 173 8.86 13.16 -16.63
N VAL A 174 8.69 14.40 -17.08
CA VAL A 174 9.76 15.12 -17.77
C VAL A 174 10.89 15.32 -16.76
N LEU A 175 12.04 14.69 -16.99
CA LEU A 175 13.14 14.68 -16.04
C LEU A 175 13.69 16.10 -15.86
N SER A 176 13.83 16.52 -14.62
CA SER A 176 14.62 17.67 -14.17
C SER A 176 15.93 17.19 -13.55
N ASP A 177 16.92 18.09 -13.45
CA ASP A 177 18.22 17.77 -12.85
C ASP A 177 18.21 17.85 -11.30
N ASP A 178 17.02 17.83 -10.68
CA ASP A 178 16.92 17.92 -9.22
C ASP A 178 17.16 16.58 -8.51
N ALA A 179 17.43 16.66 -7.21
CA ALA A 179 17.73 15.49 -6.38
C ALA A 179 16.56 14.48 -6.29
N GLN A 180 15.32 14.94 -6.42
CA GLN A 180 14.14 14.09 -6.36
C GLN A 180 13.98 13.29 -7.66
N ALA A 181 14.20 13.92 -8.82
CA ALA A 181 14.20 13.24 -10.11
C ALA A 181 15.29 12.18 -10.19
N LYS A 182 16.49 12.49 -9.68
CA LYS A 182 17.59 11.52 -9.61
C LYS A 182 17.23 10.32 -8.72
N LYS A 183 16.71 10.57 -7.51
CA LYS A 183 16.28 9.50 -6.60
C LYS A 183 15.21 8.63 -7.24
N TYR A 184 14.28 9.21 -7.99
CA TYR A 184 13.27 8.47 -8.72
C TYR A 184 13.85 7.64 -9.86
N ALA A 185 14.82 8.17 -10.60
CA ALA A 185 15.53 7.42 -11.63
C ALA A 185 16.29 6.22 -11.05
N ASP A 186 16.98 6.39 -9.92
CA ASP A 186 17.64 5.30 -9.19
C ASP A 186 16.64 4.21 -8.76
N PHE A 187 15.47 4.62 -8.25
CA PHE A 187 14.38 3.69 -7.93
C PHE A 187 13.87 2.96 -9.17
N GLN A 188 13.69 3.66 -10.30
CA GLN A 188 13.24 3.03 -11.55
C GLN A 188 14.23 1.98 -12.07
N ASP A 189 15.54 2.21 -11.94
CA ASP A 189 16.56 1.20 -12.30
C ASP A 189 16.39 -0.08 -11.46
N VAL A 190 16.24 0.05 -10.14
CA VAL A 190 15.97 -1.08 -9.25
C VAL A 190 14.63 -1.76 -9.58
N PHE A 191 13.58 -0.97 -9.81
CA PHE A 191 12.26 -1.49 -10.16
C PHE A 191 12.27 -2.25 -11.51
N SER A 192 13.03 -1.78 -12.49
CA SER A 192 13.14 -2.46 -13.79
C SER A 192 13.65 -3.89 -13.66
N LYS A 193 14.56 -4.12 -12.72
CA LYS A 193 15.16 -5.42 -12.42
C LYS A 193 14.30 -6.29 -11.51
N THR A 194 13.65 -5.69 -10.52
CA THR A 194 12.91 -6.43 -9.48
C THR A 194 11.42 -6.56 -9.75
N ARG A 195 10.81 -5.57 -10.40
CA ARG A 195 9.36 -5.41 -10.57
C ARG A 195 8.61 -5.29 -9.23
N LEU A 196 9.30 -4.86 -8.15
CA LEU A 196 8.75 -4.71 -6.80
C LEU A 196 8.93 -3.28 -6.30
N TYR A 197 7.82 -2.62 -5.94
CA TYR A 197 7.82 -1.33 -5.25
C TYR A 197 8.36 -1.42 -3.81
N GLN A 198 8.38 -2.62 -3.25
CA GLN A 198 8.88 -2.91 -1.91
C GLN A 198 10.42 -2.81 -1.81
N VAL A 199 11.13 -2.82 -2.93
CA VAL A 199 12.60 -2.63 -2.98
C VAL A 199 12.91 -1.14 -3.13
N GLU A 200 12.39 -0.33 -2.20
CA GLU A 200 12.64 1.11 -2.13
C GLU A 200 13.87 1.36 -1.24
N LEU A 201 15.05 1.51 -1.86
CA LEU A 201 16.31 1.76 -1.17
C LEU A 201 16.58 3.27 -1.07
N SER A 202 17.01 3.74 0.10
CA SER A 202 17.46 5.13 0.29
C SER A 202 18.79 5.40 -0.41
N ASN A 203 19.63 4.36 -0.55
CA ASN A 203 20.88 4.37 -1.30
C ASN A 203 20.88 3.21 -2.29
N VAL A 204 20.86 3.51 -3.58
CA VAL A 204 20.86 2.51 -4.66
C VAL A 204 22.12 1.63 -4.65
N GLU A 205 23.26 2.12 -4.10
CA GLU A 205 24.48 1.33 -3.95
C GLU A 205 24.33 0.10 -3.04
N ASP A 206 23.23 0.00 -2.27
CA ASP A 206 22.92 -1.17 -1.47
C ASP A 206 22.22 -2.28 -2.27
N PHE A 207 21.73 -2.00 -3.48
CA PHE A 207 21.10 -3.01 -4.34
C PHE A 207 22.02 -4.19 -4.70
N PRO A 208 23.30 -4.02 -5.07
CA PRO A 208 24.21 -5.13 -5.27
C PRO A 208 24.41 -6.01 -4.03
N LYS A 209 24.33 -5.44 -2.81
CA LYS A 209 24.40 -6.24 -1.57
C LYS A 209 23.16 -7.16 -1.44
N LEU A 210 21.98 -6.63 -1.77
CA LEU A 210 20.74 -7.40 -1.80
C LEU A 210 20.81 -8.51 -2.84
N GLN A 211 21.26 -8.22 -4.07
CA GLN A 211 21.48 -9.20 -5.14
C GLN A 211 22.38 -10.35 -4.67
N LYS A 212 23.53 -9.99 -4.08
CA LYS A 212 24.48 -10.98 -3.53
C LYS A 212 23.86 -11.84 -2.42
N ALA A 213 23.09 -11.24 -1.51
CA ALA A 213 22.42 -11.96 -0.43
C ALA A 213 21.37 -12.95 -0.95
N MET A 214 20.78 -12.66 -2.11
CA MET A 214 19.87 -13.56 -2.84
C MET A 214 20.59 -14.61 -3.69
N GLY A 215 21.91 -14.53 -3.82
CA GLY A 215 22.70 -15.42 -4.69
C GLY A 215 22.59 -15.07 -6.17
N LEU A 216 22.28 -13.81 -6.49
CA LEU A 216 22.11 -13.29 -7.86
C LEU A 216 23.32 -12.46 -8.28
N GLU A 217 23.53 -12.34 -9.60
CA GLU A 217 24.52 -11.42 -10.16
C GLU A 217 24.03 -9.95 -10.03
N ALA A 218 24.97 -9.02 -10.02
CA ALA A 218 24.69 -7.59 -9.72
C ALA A 218 23.63 -6.96 -10.63
N ASP A 219 23.58 -7.33 -11.92
CA ASP A 219 22.65 -6.80 -12.91
C ASP A 219 21.54 -7.78 -13.31
N GLN A 220 21.39 -8.87 -12.60
CA GLN A 220 20.40 -9.90 -12.92
C GLN A 220 18.99 -9.40 -12.64
N GLU A 221 18.09 -9.56 -13.62
CA GLU A 221 16.66 -9.35 -13.45
C GLU A 221 16.06 -10.48 -12.60
N TRP A 222 15.11 -10.14 -11.73
CA TRP A 222 14.43 -11.10 -10.87
C TRP A 222 13.32 -11.83 -11.63
N ASN A 223 13.38 -13.14 -11.60
CA ASN A 223 12.28 -13.98 -12.02
C ASN A 223 11.18 -14.05 -10.93
N GLU A 224 10.11 -14.77 -11.18
CA GLU A 224 8.99 -14.92 -10.23
C GLU A 224 9.44 -15.60 -8.91
N SER A 225 10.30 -16.61 -8.99
CA SER A 225 10.84 -17.30 -7.81
C SER A 225 11.69 -16.36 -6.94
N ASP A 226 12.49 -15.49 -7.57
CA ASP A 226 13.32 -14.51 -6.86
C ASP A 226 12.44 -13.50 -6.12
N ARG A 227 11.42 -12.96 -6.78
CA ARG A 227 10.43 -12.07 -6.17
C ARG A 227 9.71 -12.74 -5.01
N TYR A 228 9.27 -13.98 -5.19
CA TYR A 228 8.63 -14.73 -4.11
C TYR A 228 9.58 -14.97 -2.93
N HIS A 229 10.83 -15.36 -3.18
CA HIS A 229 11.83 -15.58 -2.15
C HIS A 229 12.10 -14.32 -1.32
N TYR A 230 12.26 -13.17 -1.98
CA TYR A 230 12.39 -11.87 -1.33
C TYR A 230 11.16 -11.55 -0.49
N MET A 231 9.98 -11.51 -1.11
CA MET A 231 8.73 -11.08 -0.48
C MET A 231 8.35 -11.97 0.69
N PHE A 232 8.55 -13.27 0.60
CA PHE A 232 8.23 -14.22 1.68
C PHE A 232 8.96 -13.92 2.99
N THR A 233 10.16 -13.31 2.91
CA THR A 233 10.93 -12.90 4.11
C THR A 233 10.68 -11.44 4.45
N TYR A 234 10.66 -10.57 3.44
CA TYR A 234 10.51 -9.13 3.60
C TYR A 234 9.22 -8.71 4.31
N ILE A 235 8.11 -9.42 4.07
CA ILE A 235 6.81 -9.17 4.69
C ILE A 235 6.88 -9.07 6.21
N GLY A 236 7.60 -10.00 6.84
CA GLY A 236 7.78 -10.01 8.30
C GLY A 236 8.57 -8.80 8.79
N VAL A 237 9.62 -8.44 8.05
CA VAL A 237 10.46 -7.27 8.36
C VAL A 237 9.67 -5.98 8.19
N GLU A 238 8.92 -5.83 7.10
CA GLU A 238 8.10 -4.65 6.84
C GLU A 238 7.04 -4.44 7.93
N ARG A 239 6.34 -5.51 8.34
CA ARG A 239 5.36 -5.44 9.44
C ARG A 239 5.99 -5.01 10.76
N ALA A 240 7.10 -5.62 11.15
CA ALA A 240 7.82 -5.27 12.38
C ALA A 240 8.35 -3.83 12.33
N TYR A 241 8.90 -3.41 11.19
CA TYR A 241 9.36 -2.04 10.95
C TYR A 241 8.22 -1.02 11.09
N LEU A 242 7.07 -1.25 10.45
CA LEU A 242 5.91 -0.35 10.52
C LEU A 242 5.30 -0.29 11.92
N ALA A 243 5.33 -1.39 12.68
CA ALA A 243 4.87 -1.42 14.07
C ALA A 243 5.73 -0.53 14.97
N LEU A 244 7.04 -0.44 14.71
CA LEU A 244 7.98 0.37 15.50
C LEU A 244 7.98 1.86 15.15
N LEU A 245 7.90 2.20 13.86
CA LEU A 245 8.14 3.58 13.39
C LEU A 245 6.90 4.26 12.80
N GLY A 246 5.86 3.52 12.47
CA GLY A 246 4.77 4.05 11.65
C GLY A 246 5.28 4.45 10.25
N ALA A 247 4.61 5.42 9.61
CA ALA A 247 4.87 5.81 8.23
C ALA A 247 6.02 6.83 8.03
N TYR A 248 6.63 7.33 9.10
CA TYR A 248 7.54 8.49 9.05
C TYR A 248 8.95 8.13 9.53
N ALA A 249 9.74 7.49 8.67
CA ALA A 249 11.14 7.26 8.96
C ALA A 249 12.03 7.71 7.78
N SER A 250 13.22 8.18 8.11
CA SER A 250 14.24 8.55 7.13
C SER A 250 14.92 7.33 6.46
N VAL A 251 14.71 6.14 7.03
CA VAL A 251 15.26 4.86 6.58
C VAL A 251 14.08 4.00 6.13
N THR A 252 14.16 3.32 5.01
CA THR A 252 13.08 2.46 4.51
C THR A 252 13.12 1.07 5.13
N ALA A 253 12.01 0.32 5.04
CA ALA A 253 12.00 -1.08 5.45
C ALA A 253 12.97 -1.93 4.61
N ALA A 254 13.19 -1.57 3.33
CA ALA A 254 14.17 -2.23 2.47
C ALA A 254 15.61 -1.98 2.92
N ASP A 255 15.95 -0.76 3.35
CA ASP A 255 17.27 -0.46 3.92
C ASP A 255 17.53 -1.30 5.18
N VAL A 256 16.51 -1.40 6.05
CA VAL A 256 16.59 -2.24 7.25
C VAL A 256 16.78 -3.70 6.89
N PHE A 257 16.07 -4.17 5.86
CA PHE A 257 16.19 -5.57 5.41
C PHE A 257 17.59 -5.86 4.87
N VAL A 258 18.19 -4.96 4.09
CA VAL A 258 19.58 -5.12 3.62
C VAL A 258 20.54 -5.19 4.81
N LYS A 259 20.38 -4.34 5.83
CA LYS A 259 21.21 -4.38 7.05
C LYS A 259 21.02 -5.67 7.86
N LEU A 260 19.81 -6.21 7.91
CA LEU A 260 19.58 -7.53 8.53
C LEU A 260 20.29 -8.64 7.76
N LEU A 261 20.29 -8.57 6.41
CA LEU A 261 20.96 -9.55 5.53
C LEU A 261 22.50 -9.46 5.61
N GLU A 262 23.07 -8.36 6.10
CA GLU A 262 24.52 -8.29 6.40
C GLU A 262 24.90 -9.16 7.62
N LYS A 263 23.95 -9.45 8.52
CA LYS A 263 24.16 -10.21 9.77
C LYS A 263 23.55 -11.62 9.72
N HIS A 264 22.46 -11.81 8.97
CA HIS A 264 21.62 -12.98 8.99
C HIS A 264 21.29 -13.43 7.57
N SER A 265 21.13 -14.74 7.36
CA SER A 265 20.58 -15.28 6.12
C SER A 265 19.06 -15.11 6.06
N PHE A 266 18.46 -15.23 4.88
CA PHE A 266 17.00 -15.24 4.70
C PHE A 266 16.30 -16.25 5.61
N SER A 267 16.87 -17.45 5.77
CA SER A 267 16.30 -18.50 6.63
C SER A 267 16.36 -18.14 8.12
N GLN A 268 17.44 -17.50 8.56
CA GLN A 268 17.56 -17.02 9.94
C GLN A 268 16.56 -15.91 10.24
N ILE A 269 16.40 -14.93 9.34
CA ILE A 269 15.41 -13.85 9.53
C ILE A 269 13.99 -14.43 9.61
N ARG A 270 13.64 -15.39 8.73
CA ARG A 270 12.33 -16.06 8.78
C ARG A 270 12.07 -16.85 10.06
N ALA A 271 13.11 -17.35 10.67
CA ALA A 271 13.02 -18.13 11.91
C ALA A 271 13.01 -17.24 13.19
N MET A 272 13.26 -15.94 13.07
CA MET A 272 13.19 -15.03 14.20
C MET A 272 11.76 -14.94 14.74
N LEU A 273 11.66 -14.89 16.07
CA LEU A 273 10.40 -14.56 16.72
C LEU A 273 10.10 -13.06 16.52
N PRO A 274 8.82 -12.65 16.48
CA PRO A 274 8.47 -11.26 16.22
C PRO A 274 9.22 -10.25 17.12
N TRP A 275 9.34 -10.51 18.40
CA TRP A 275 10.03 -9.64 19.36
C TRP A 275 11.55 -9.58 19.16
N ASP A 276 12.20 -10.66 18.69
CA ASP A 276 13.62 -10.67 18.38
C ASP A 276 13.88 -9.85 17.11
N LEU A 277 13.01 -9.98 16.12
CA LEU A 277 13.05 -9.19 14.88
C LEU A 277 12.83 -7.70 15.17
N GLU A 278 11.84 -7.34 15.98
CA GLU A 278 11.59 -5.95 16.40
C GLU A 278 12.80 -5.36 17.12
N LYS A 279 13.46 -6.13 17.99
CA LYS A 279 14.66 -5.70 18.70
C LYS A 279 15.82 -5.43 17.73
N GLU A 280 16.11 -6.35 16.81
CA GLU A 280 17.15 -6.16 15.78
C GLU A 280 16.87 -4.92 14.91
N ILE A 281 15.61 -4.72 14.51
CA ILE A 281 15.19 -3.55 13.76
C ILE A 281 15.39 -2.28 14.59
N ALA A 282 14.95 -2.28 15.86
CA ALA A 282 15.13 -1.14 16.77
C ALA A 282 16.61 -0.75 16.95
N ASP A 283 17.51 -1.74 17.02
CA ASP A 283 18.95 -1.52 17.08
C ASP A 283 19.49 -0.91 15.78
N ILE A 284 19.04 -1.40 14.61
CA ILE A 284 19.44 -0.89 13.29
C ILE A 284 19.04 0.59 13.09
N ILE A 285 17.83 0.95 13.53
CA ILE A 285 17.30 2.31 13.38
C ILE A 285 17.68 3.25 14.56
N GLY A 286 18.41 2.74 15.55
CA GLY A 286 18.93 3.51 16.68
C GLY A 286 17.89 3.90 17.73
N LEU A 287 16.78 3.16 17.87
CA LEU A 287 15.78 3.41 18.91
C LEU A 287 16.23 2.97 20.31
N ASN A 288 17.17 2.04 20.40
CA ASN A 288 17.69 1.49 21.66
C ASN A 288 18.93 2.22 22.19
N THR A 289 19.34 3.34 21.58
CA THR A 289 20.45 4.14 22.11
C THR A 289 19.99 4.97 23.32
N PRO A 290 20.66 4.95 24.45
CA PRO A 290 20.25 5.63 25.68
C PRO A 290 20.11 7.15 25.59
N ASP A 291 20.57 7.77 24.52
CA ASP A 291 20.69 9.23 24.37
C ASP A 291 19.43 9.91 23.76
N LYS A 292 18.31 9.20 23.59
CA LYS A 292 17.06 9.77 23.03
C LYS A 292 15.86 9.76 23.97
N VAL A 293 16.09 9.59 25.28
CA VAL A 293 15.10 9.86 26.33
C VAL A 293 15.54 11.11 27.10
N ALA A 294 15.32 12.26 26.49
CA ALA A 294 15.35 13.57 27.15
C ALA A 294 14.34 14.50 26.48
#